data_1dfc6da320d8d39e39d2c5fb09840973
#
_entry.id   1dfc6da320d8d39e39d2c5fb09840973
#
_cell.length_a   1.000
_cell.length_b   1.000
_cell.length_c   1.000
_cell.angle_alpha   90.00
_cell.angle_beta   90.00
_cell.angle_gamma   90.00
#
_symmetry.space_group_name_H-M   'P 1'
#
loop_
_entity.id
_entity.type
_entity.pdbx_description
1 polymer ?
#
loop_
_entity_poly.entity_id
_entity_poly.type
_entity_poly.pdbx_seq_one_letter_code
_entity_poly.pdbx_strand_id
1 'polypeptide(L)'
;QGSDNYREKYNTIPGYDMHIENAQLAGVDRNKAKTIGLGVLFGMGATKMAQNLGEGEKRGLEIVKKFHDVNPSFSQTSKHVSNVAKSRTWIKTIAGRRRRFPRGEGAYRGLNFLTQGNSADLGKITIVEAHEAGLLDKMTFHLWLYDEFNLSVKPGDEELVKQFQQIAETSLKLRVKMQLDIEKGVSWGEVK
;
A
#
# COMPACT_ATOMS: atom_id res chain seq x y z
N GLN A 1 1.32 -4.45 20.00
CA GLN A 1 2.71 -4.99 19.94
C GLN A 1 3.14 -5.39 18.53
N GLY A 2 2.35 -6.13 17.73
CA GLY A 2 2.79 -6.59 16.40
C GLY A 2 2.94 -5.48 15.35
N SER A 3 2.06 -4.48 15.31
CA SER A 3 2.13 -3.37 14.35
C SER A 3 3.29 -2.40 14.66
N ASP A 4 3.66 -2.25 15.91
CA ASP A 4 4.79 -1.40 16.32
C ASP A 4 6.13 -2.01 15.91
N ASN A 5 6.26 -3.33 15.94
CA ASN A 5 7.44 -4.04 15.47
C ASN A 5 7.69 -3.83 13.97
N TYR A 6 6.65 -3.96 13.11
CA TYR A 6 6.81 -3.68 11.68
C TYR A 6 7.16 -2.22 11.41
N ARG A 7 6.52 -1.28 12.11
CA ARG A 7 6.81 0.15 11.99
C ARG A 7 8.27 0.46 12.32
N GLU A 8 8.79 -0.11 13.42
CA GLU A 8 10.18 0.06 13.82
C GLU A 8 11.13 -0.48 12.76
N LYS A 9 10.90 -1.70 12.27
CA LYS A 9 11.72 -2.33 11.23
C LYS A 9 11.75 -1.52 9.94
N TYR A 10 10.59 -1.05 9.45
CA TYR A 10 10.54 -0.19 8.27
C TYR A 10 11.30 1.13 8.42
N ASN A 11 11.35 1.68 9.62
CA ASN A 11 12.03 2.94 9.88
C ASN A 11 13.54 2.79 10.16
N THR A 12 14.00 1.60 10.56
CA THR A 12 15.36 1.38 11.06
C THR A 12 16.20 0.44 10.21
N ILE A 13 15.57 -0.48 9.48
CA ILE A 13 16.28 -1.49 8.68
C ILE A 13 16.18 -1.10 7.19
N PRO A 14 17.30 -0.70 6.55
CA PRO A 14 17.31 -0.41 5.12
C PRO A 14 16.89 -1.65 4.31
N GLY A 15 15.98 -1.45 3.34
CA GLY A 15 15.51 -2.53 2.47
C GLY A 15 14.66 -3.60 3.17
N TYR A 16 14.11 -3.29 4.36
CA TYR A 16 13.23 -4.23 5.06
C TYR A 16 12.00 -4.58 4.22
N ASP A 17 11.77 -5.88 4.04
CA ASP A 17 10.61 -6.43 3.33
C ASP A 17 9.78 -7.33 4.27
N MET A 18 8.63 -6.82 4.68
CA MET A 18 7.65 -7.53 5.50
C MET A 18 7.19 -8.86 4.85
N HIS A 19 7.18 -8.95 3.52
CA HIS A 19 6.75 -10.17 2.83
C HIS A 19 7.76 -11.29 2.97
N ILE A 20 9.06 -10.98 3.05
CA ILE A 20 10.12 -11.97 3.32
C ILE A 20 9.96 -12.51 4.74
N GLU A 21 9.79 -11.64 5.72
CA GLU A 21 9.57 -12.08 7.11
C GLU A 21 8.31 -12.94 7.25
N ASN A 22 7.21 -12.50 6.66
CA ASN A 22 5.96 -13.25 6.67
C ASN A 22 6.05 -14.60 5.94
N ALA A 23 6.84 -14.68 4.87
CA ALA A 23 7.12 -15.91 4.15
C ALA A 23 7.82 -16.93 5.06
N GLN A 24 8.86 -16.50 5.76
CA GLN A 24 9.60 -17.34 6.71
C GLN A 24 8.70 -17.84 7.85
N LEU A 25 7.93 -16.94 8.47
CA LEU A 25 7.03 -17.28 9.56
C LEU A 25 5.90 -18.23 9.12
N ALA A 26 5.32 -18.03 7.95
CA ALA A 26 4.25 -18.88 7.43
C ALA A 26 4.78 -20.19 6.78
N GLY A 27 6.07 -20.27 6.45
CA GLY A 27 6.69 -21.39 5.75
C GLY A 27 6.24 -21.49 4.29
N VAL A 28 6.16 -20.36 3.61
CA VAL A 28 5.81 -20.21 2.18
C VAL A 28 6.84 -19.34 1.48
N ASP A 29 6.80 -19.29 0.14
CA ASP A 29 7.61 -18.33 -0.60
C ASP A 29 7.09 -16.88 -0.45
N ARG A 30 7.95 -15.91 -0.78
CA ARG A 30 7.66 -14.48 -0.68
C ARG A 30 6.42 -14.07 -1.47
N ASN A 31 6.23 -14.62 -2.68
CA ASN A 31 5.11 -14.25 -3.54
C ASN A 31 3.78 -14.73 -2.96
N LYS A 32 3.76 -15.94 -2.39
CA LYS A 32 2.58 -16.44 -1.65
C LYS A 32 2.28 -15.59 -0.42
N ALA A 33 3.29 -15.23 0.37
CA ALA A 33 3.11 -14.34 1.52
C ALA A 33 2.57 -12.96 1.10
N LYS A 34 3.09 -12.37 0.01
CA LYS A 34 2.60 -11.12 -0.58
C LYS A 34 1.14 -11.25 -1.01
N THR A 35 0.80 -12.33 -1.73
CA THR A 35 -0.59 -12.60 -2.18
C THR A 35 -1.57 -12.68 -1.02
N ILE A 36 -1.20 -13.38 0.06
CA ILE A 36 -2.05 -13.48 1.26
C ILE A 36 -2.18 -12.12 1.94
N GLY A 37 -1.06 -11.43 2.17
CA GLY A 37 -1.05 -10.12 2.83
C GLY A 37 -1.92 -9.10 2.10
N LEU A 38 -1.77 -8.99 0.78
CA LEU A 38 -2.61 -8.14 -0.07
C LEU A 38 -4.08 -8.62 -0.07
N GLY A 39 -4.31 -9.92 -0.14
CA GLY A 39 -5.65 -10.50 -0.06
C GLY A 39 -6.37 -10.09 1.23
N VAL A 40 -5.69 -10.13 2.37
CA VAL A 40 -6.25 -9.68 3.66
C VAL A 40 -6.56 -8.19 3.63
N LEU A 41 -5.63 -7.35 3.16
CA LEU A 41 -5.82 -5.91 3.03
C LEU A 41 -7.01 -5.57 2.14
N PHE A 42 -7.20 -6.32 1.05
CA PHE A 42 -8.31 -6.12 0.10
C PHE A 42 -9.61 -6.84 0.48
N GLY A 43 -9.65 -7.48 1.66
CA GLY A 43 -10.85 -8.16 2.15
C GLY A 43 -11.22 -9.41 1.37
N MET A 44 -10.23 -10.10 0.77
CA MET A 44 -10.44 -11.38 0.09
C MET A 44 -10.76 -12.47 1.12
N GLY A 45 -11.77 -13.28 0.83
CA GLY A 45 -12.12 -14.43 1.67
C GLY A 45 -11.06 -15.54 1.60
N ALA A 46 -10.94 -16.31 2.67
CA ALA A 46 -9.92 -17.35 2.81
C ALA A 46 -9.93 -18.39 1.67
N THR A 47 -11.11 -18.84 1.24
CA THR A 47 -11.24 -19.78 0.11
C THR A 47 -10.67 -19.22 -1.19
N LYS A 48 -10.98 -17.97 -1.51
CA LYS A 48 -10.43 -17.33 -2.72
C LYS A 48 -8.92 -17.09 -2.61
N MET A 49 -8.42 -16.75 -1.44
CA MET A 49 -6.97 -16.66 -1.21
C MET A 49 -6.30 -18.01 -1.43
N ALA A 50 -6.86 -19.09 -0.88
CA ALA A 50 -6.35 -20.46 -1.07
C ALA A 50 -6.29 -20.85 -2.55
N GLN A 51 -7.34 -20.54 -3.32
CA GLN A 51 -7.36 -20.77 -4.77
C GLN A 51 -6.26 -19.99 -5.50
N ASN A 52 -6.03 -18.71 -5.13
CA ASN A 52 -4.99 -17.88 -5.74
C ASN A 52 -3.57 -18.34 -5.43
N LEU A 53 -3.38 -19.17 -4.40
CA LEU A 53 -2.07 -19.75 -4.07
C LEU A 53 -1.67 -20.92 -5.00
N GLY A 54 -2.61 -21.41 -5.83
CA GLY A 54 -2.36 -22.58 -6.70
C GLY A 54 -2.21 -23.90 -5.94
N GLU A 55 -2.57 -23.91 -4.65
CA GLU A 55 -2.55 -25.10 -3.80
C GLU A 55 -3.93 -25.77 -3.78
N GLY A 56 -4.00 -27.04 -3.42
CA GLY A 56 -5.30 -27.67 -3.13
C GLY A 56 -6.03 -26.92 -2.00
N GLU A 57 -7.36 -26.89 -2.04
CA GLU A 57 -8.18 -26.07 -1.13
C GLU A 57 -7.81 -26.26 0.34
N LYS A 58 -7.67 -27.52 0.80
CA LYS A 58 -7.30 -27.83 2.19
C LYS A 58 -5.95 -27.21 2.55
N ARG A 59 -4.94 -27.42 1.72
CA ARG A 59 -3.58 -26.90 1.95
C ARG A 59 -3.53 -25.37 1.90
N GLY A 60 -4.24 -24.77 0.94
CA GLY A 60 -4.35 -23.32 0.83
C GLY A 60 -4.99 -22.69 2.08
N LEU A 61 -6.05 -23.28 2.62
CA LEU A 61 -6.69 -22.82 3.86
C LEU A 61 -5.78 -22.96 5.08
N GLU A 62 -4.98 -24.02 5.18
CA GLU A 62 -3.98 -24.19 6.24
C GLU A 62 -2.92 -23.07 6.19
N ILE A 63 -2.41 -22.74 4.99
CA ILE A 63 -1.43 -21.66 4.79
C ILE A 63 -2.03 -20.31 5.20
N VAL A 64 -3.23 -19.99 4.73
CA VAL A 64 -3.94 -18.75 5.08
C VAL A 64 -4.16 -18.64 6.59
N LYS A 65 -4.59 -19.74 7.24
CA LYS A 65 -4.74 -19.77 8.69
C LYS A 65 -3.43 -19.49 9.40
N LYS A 66 -2.36 -20.20 9.02
CA LYS A 66 -1.02 -20.00 9.61
C LYS A 66 -0.54 -18.57 9.45
N PHE A 67 -0.77 -17.94 8.28
CA PHE A 67 -0.45 -16.54 8.06
C PHE A 67 -1.19 -15.61 9.04
N HIS A 68 -2.46 -15.85 9.28
CA HIS A 68 -3.24 -15.09 10.27
C HIS A 68 -2.76 -15.31 11.71
N ASP A 69 -2.37 -16.54 12.04
CA ASP A 69 -1.89 -16.89 13.39
C ASP A 69 -0.55 -16.16 13.72
N VAL A 70 0.35 -16.03 12.73
CA VAL A 70 1.62 -15.30 12.91
C VAL A 70 1.47 -13.79 12.72
N ASN A 71 0.37 -13.32 12.13
CA ASN A 71 0.09 -11.90 11.89
C ASN A 71 -1.27 -11.46 12.46
N PRO A 72 -1.52 -11.59 13.75
CA PRO A 72 -2.83 -11.27 14.35
C PRO A 72 -3.21 -9.79 14.19
N SER A 73 -2.24 -8.89 14.06
CA SER A 73 -2.47 -7.45 13.87
C SER A 73 -3.26 -7.12 12.60
N PHE A 74 -3.09 -7.89 11.52
CA PHE A 74 -3.88 -7.71 10.29
C PHE A 74 -5.37 -7.96 10.54
N SER A 75 -5.69 -9.11 11.15
CA SER A 75 -7.07 -9.47 11.46
C SER A 75 -7.71 -8.52 12.46
N GLN A 76 -6.97 -8.11 13.49
CA GLN A 76 -7.44 -7.16 14.49
C GLN A 76 -7.73 -5.79 13.87
N THR A 77 -6.82 -5.28 13.03
CA THR A 77 -7.00 -4.00 12.34
C THR A 77 -8.21 -4.03 11.41
N SER A 78 -8.37 -5.10 10.62
CA SER A 78 -9.52 -5.27 9.72
C SER A 78 -10.84 -5.29 10.49
N LYS A 79 -10.92 -6.06 11.59
CA LYS A 79 -12.10 -6.10 12.47
C LYS A 79 -12.38 -4.73 13.10
N HIS A 80 -11.35 -4.03 13.60
CA HIS A 80 -11.50 -2.71 14.19
C HIS A 80 -12.08 -1.71 13.19
N VAL A 81 -11.48 -1.60 12.00
CA VAL A 81 -11.96 -0.71 10.94
C VAL A 81 -13.39 -1.05 10.52
N SER A 82 -13.72 -2.33 10.37
CA SER A 82 -15.07 -2.77 10.05
C SER A 82 -16.09 -2.35 11.13
N ASN A 83 -15.74 -2.50 12.40
CA ASN A 83 -16.60 -2.10 13.51
C ASN A 83 -16.81 -0.58 13.55
N VAL A 84 -15.75 0.21 13.34
CA VAL A 84 -15.84 1.68 13.23
C VAL A 84 -16.73 2.07 12.04
N ALA A 85 -16.54 1.43 10.88
CA ALA A 85 -17.36 1.68 9.69
C ALA A 85 -18.84 1.36 9.91
N LYS A 86 -19.14 0.28 10.65
CA LYS A 86 -20.53 -0.08 11.02
C LYS A 86 -21.14 0.92 12.01
N SER A 87 -20.43 1.25 13.09
CA SER A 87 -20.96 2.10 14.15
C SER A 87 -21.12 3.54 13.73
N ARG A 88 -20.15 4.10 13.00
CA ARG A 88 -20.17 5.50 12.55
C ARG A 88 -20.82 5.69 11.18
N THR A 89 -21.07 4.61 10.44
CA THR A 89 -21.53 4.61 9.05
C THR A 89 -20.56 5.32 8.07
N TRP A 90 -19.35 5.61 8.51
CA TRP A 90 -18.28 6.18 7.68
C TRP A 90 -16.89 5.96 8.29
N ILE A 91 -15.90 6.04 7.45
CA ILE A 91 -14.47 6.09 7.81
C ILE A 91 -13.80 7.24 7.07
N LYS A 92 -12.63 7.67 7.53
CA LYS A 92 -11.91 8.81 6.99
C LYS A 92 -10.45 8.44 6.68
N THR A 93 -9.97 8.83 5.49
CA THR A 93 -8.56 8.72 5.12
C THR A 93 -7.70 9.71 5.93
N ILE A 94 -6.38 9.56 5.84
CA ILE A 94 -5.44 10.45 6.53
C ILE A 94 -5.58 11.91 6.08
N ALA A 95 -5.86 12.15 4.79
CA ALA A 95 -6.11 13.48 4.24
C ALA A 95 -7.54 14.01 4.49
N GLY A 96 -8.38 13.26 5.21
CA GLY A 96 -9.69 13.71 5.63
C GLY A 96 -10.86 13.30 4.73
N ARG A 97 -10.63 12.62 3.63
CA ARG A 97 -11.67 12.14 2.72
C ARG A 97 -12.51 11.05 3.38
N ARG A 98 -13.85 11.17 3.28
CA ARG A 98 -14.79 10.24 3.92
C ARG A 98 -15.34 9.22 2.94
N ARG A 99 -15.38 7.95 3.37
CA ARG A 99 -16.19 6.89 2.75
C ARG A 99 -17.37 6.56 3.66
N ARG A 100 -18.57 6.63 3.11
CA ARG A 100 -19.81 6.27 3.80
C ARG A 100 -20.19 4.83 3.56
N PHE A 101 -20.79 4.20 4.57
CA PHE A 101 -21.31 2.84 4.58
C PHE A 101 -22.76 2.90 5.08
N PRO A 102 -23.71 3.25 4.22
CA PRO A 102 -25.12 3.36 4.63
C PRO A 102 -25.57 2.06 5.31
N ARG A 103 -26.20 2.17 6.48
CA ARG A 103 -26.62 1.02 7.30
C ARG A 103 -25.50 0.02 7.64
N GLY A 104 -24.24 0.41 7.51
CA GLY A 104 -23.08 -0.48 7.72
C GLY A 104 -22.83 -1.48 6.60
N GLU A 105 -23.52 -1.37 5.47
CA GLU A 105 -23.35 -2.26 4.32
C GLU A 105 -21.94 -2.14 3.73
N GLY A 106 -21.30 -3.28 3.48
CA GLY A 106 -19.95 -3.33 2.91
C GLY A 106 -18.84 -2.85 3.88
N ALA A 107 -19.11 -2.63 5.16
CA ALA A 107 -18.15 -2.16 6.17
C ALA A 107 -16.91 -3.05 6.29
N TYR A 108 -17.00 -4.35 5.94
CA TYR A 108 -15.87 -5.27 5.89
C TYR A 108 -14.78 -4.85 4.89
N ARG A 109 -15.13 -4.01 3.90
CA ARG A 109 -14.19 -3.43 2.91
C ARG A 109 -13.50 -2.17 3.44
N GLY A 110 -13.75 -1.79 4.71
CA GLY A 110 -13.23 -0.55 5.27
C GLY A 110 -11.72 -0.45 5.21
N LEU A 111 -11.00 -1.52 5.55
CA LEU A 111 -9.54 -1.53 5.51
C LEU A 111 -8.99 -1.35 4.09
N ASN A 112 -9.55 -2.05 3.11
CA ASN A 112 -9.23 -1.86 1.69
C ASN A 112 -9.43 -0.40 1.26
N PHE A 113 -10.58 0.17 1.64
CA PHE A 113 -10.87 1.57 1.33
C PHE A 113 -9.86 2.54 1.96
N LEU A 114 -9.44 2.30 3.20
CA LEU A 114 -8.41 3.14 3.84
C LEU A 114 -7.06 3.01 3.12
N THR A 115 -6.64 1.79 2.78
CA THR A 115 -5.37 1.55 2.10
C THR A 115 -5.33 2.23 0.75
N GLN A 116 -6.29 1.93 -0.13
CA GLN A 116 -6.36 2.54 -1.47
C GLN A 116 -6.67 4.03 -1.42
N GLY A 117 -7.51 4.44 -0.47
CA GLY A 117 -7.86 5.84 -0.28
C GLY A 117 -6.68 6.69 0.16
N ASN A 118 -5.87 6.20 1.10
CA ASN A 118 -4.67 6.90 1.56
C ASN A 118 -3.61 6.98 0.44
N SER A 119 -3.43 5.91 -0.34
CA SER A 119 -2.55 5.91 -1.52
C SER A 119 -3.00 6.95 -2.56
N ALA A 120 -4.32 7.00 -2.84
CA ALA A 120 -4.86 7.98 -3.76
C ALA A 120 -4.76 9.43 -3.24
N ASP A 121 -4.87 9.63 -1.92
CA ASP A 121 -4.68 10.96 -1.33
C ASP A 121 -3.21 11.39 -1.40
N LEU A 122 -2.28 10.48 -1.12
CA LEU A 122 -0.84 10.72 -1.27
C LEU A 122 -0.50 11.16 -2.69
N GLY A 123 -0.91 10.39 -3.72
CA GLY A 123 -0.64 10.72 -5.11
C GLY A 123 -1.16 12.09 -5.51
N LYS A 124 -2.37 12.46 -5.07
CA LYS A 124 -2.96 13.79 -5.37
C LYS A 124 -2.20 14.92 -4.67
N ILE A 125 -1.85 14.75 -3.41
CA ILE A 125 -1.11 15.76 -2.65
C ILE A 125 0.29 15.95 -3.28
N THR A 126 0.97 14.85 -3.62
CA THR A 126 2.26 14.91 -4.32
C THR A 126 2.19 15.74 -5.60
N ILE A 127 1.18 15.51 -6.45
CA ILE A 127 1.01 16.26 -7.70
C ILE A 127 0.78 17.76 -7.42
N VAL A 128 -0.07 18.08 -6.44
CA VAL A 128 -0.34 19.48 -6.07
C VAL A 128 0.92 20.16 -5.55
N GLU A 129 1.64 19.54 -4.62
CA GLU A 129 2.87 20.10 -4.05
C GLU A 129 3.97 20.23 -5.10
N ALA A 130 4.10 19.27 -6.02
CA ALA A 130 5.05 19.37 -7.14
C ALA A 130 4.70 20.51 -8.10
N HIS A 131 3.41 20.75 -8.34
CA HIS A 131 2.94 21.88 -9.13
C HIS A 131 3.24 23.21 -8.41
N GLU A 132 2.88 23.33 -7.14
CA GLU A 132 3.14 24.54 -6.33
C GLU A 132 4.64 24.85 -6.20
N ALA A 133 5.48 23.82 -6.21
CA ALA A 133 6.94 23.95 -6.26
C ALA A 133 7.48 24.32 -7.66
N GLY A 134 6.64 24.44 -8.68
CA GLY A 134 7.04 24.76 -10.07
C GLY A 134 7.81 23.64 -10.76
N LEU A 135 7.76 22.41 -10.25
CA LEU A 135 8.45 21.27 -10.87
C LEU A 135 7.74 20.81 -12.14
N LEU A 136 6.40 20.85 -12.15
CA LEU A 136 5.63 20.40 -13.32
C LEU A 136 5.75 21.33 -14.52
N ASP A 137 6.26 22.55 -14.34
CA ASP A 137 6.59 23.46 -15.44
C ASP A 137 7.93 23.13 -16.11
N LYS A 138 8.80 22.37 -15.41
CA LYS A 138 10.16 22.02 -15.84
C LYS A 138 10.28 20.58 -16.34
N MET A 139 9.29 19.74 -16.08
CA MET A 139 9.23 18.33 -16.50
C MET A 139 7.90 18.05 -17.21
N THR A 140 7.85 16.97 -17.98
CA THR A 140 6.58 16.49 -18.54
C THR A 140 5.99 15.44 -17.63
N PHE A 141 4.89 15.76 -16.97
CA PHE A 141 4.11 14.79 -16.21
C PHE A 141 3.14 14.11 -17.15
N HIS A 142 3.30 12.80 -17.40
CA HIS A 142 2.48 12.06 -18.35
C HIS A 142 1.21 11.52 -17.72
N LEU A 143 1.38 10.73 -16.67
CA LEU A 143 0.25 10.11 -15.98
C LEU A 143 0.64 9.65 -14.56
N TRP A 144 -0.39 9.43 -13.77
CA TRP A 144 -0.32 8.75 -12.49
C TRP A 144 -1.22 7.51 -12.55
N LEU A 145 -0.62 6.33 -12.34
CA LEU A 145 -1.28 5.05 -12.41
C LEU A 145 -1.04 4.27 -11.11
N TYR A 146 -2.06 4.17 -10.25
CA TYR A 146 -2.01 3.54 -8.94
C TYR A 146 -0.94 4.13 -8.01
N ASP A 147 0.21 3.47 -7.90
CA ASP A 147 1.39 3.81 -7.09
C ASP A 147 2.57 4.31 -7.91
N GLU A 148 2.39 4.50 -9.21
CA GLU A 148 3.42 4.88 -10.18
C GLU A 148 3.17 6.28 -10.75
N PHE A 149 4.20 7.14 -10.74
CA PHE A 149 4.21 8.41 -11.45
C PHE A 149 5.09 8.30 -12.68
N ASN A 150 4.56 8.60 -13.85
CA ASN A 150 5.27 8.61 -15.12
C ASN A 150 5.55 10.05 -15.53
N LEU A 151 6.83 10.37 -15.64
CA LEU A 151 7.27 11.70 -16.01
C LEU A 151 8.51 11.62 -16.91
N SER A 152 8.75 12.68 -17.70
CA SER A 152 9.95 12.82 -18.50
C SER A 152 10.66 14.12 -18.16
N VAL A 153 11.98 14.05 -18.12
CA VAL A 153 12.89 15.18 -17.96
C VAL A 153 13.89 15.23 -19.12
N LYS A 154 14.43 16.39 -19.42
CA LYS A 154 15.52 16.50 -20.38
C LYS A 154 16.79 15.84 -19.83
N PRO A 155 17.65 15.29 -20.68
CA PRO A 155 18.97 14.85 -20.24
C PRO A 155 19.73 15.99 -19.53
N GLY A 156 20.23 15.71 -18.34
CA GLY A 156 20.88 16.70 -17.47
C GLY A 156 19.98 17.29 -16.38
N ASP A 157 18.67 17.10 -16.44
CA ASP A 157 17.70 17.62 -15.47
C ASP A 157 17.25 16.54 -14.44
N GLU A 158 18.05 15.47 -14.27
CA GLU A 158 17.71 14.34 -13.36
C GLU A 158 17.50 14.78 -11.90
N GLU A 159 18.04 15.92 -11.51
CA GLU A 159 17.83 16.49 -10.17
C GLU A 159 16.37 16.86 -9.92
N LEU A 160 15.62 17.22 -10.96
CA LEU A 160 14.18 17.49 -10.84
C LEU A 160 13.41 16.22 -10.40
N VAL A 161 13.84 15.04 -10.86
CA VAL A 161 13.22 13.76 -10.47
C VAL A 161 13.44 13.48 -8.98
N LYS A 162 14.64 13.78 -8.46
CA LYS A 162 14.94 13.65 -7.02
C LYS A 162 14.12 14.63 -6.18
N GLN A 163 13.93 15.86 -6.66
CA GLN A 163 13.06 16.84 -5.99
C GLN A 163 11.61 16.34 -5.95
N PHE A 164 11.10 15.80 -7.07
CA PHE A 164 9.78 15.19 -7.12
C PHE A 164 9.68 13.99 -6.14
N GLN A 165 10.68 13.10 -6.12
CA GLN A 165 10.78 11.99 -5.18
C GLN A 165 10.70 12.49 -3.73
N GLN A 166 11.48 13.51 -3.38
CA GLN A 166 11.48 14.09 -2.03
C GLN A 166 10.10 14.62 -1.65
N ILE A 167 9.41 15.32 -2.56
CA ILE A 167 8.04 15.78 -2.33
C ILE A 167 7.14 14.58 -2.08
N ALA A 168 7.16 13.56 -2.94
CA ALA A 168 6.30 12.38 -2.80
C ALA A 168 6.54 11.61 -1.48
N GLU A 169 7.78 11.53 -1.02
CA GLU A 169 8.15 10.87 0.23
C GLU A 169 7.78 11.67 1.49
N THR A 170 7.59 12.99 1.38
CA THR A 170 7.35 13.89 2.52
C THR A 170 5.97 14.54 2.55
N SER A 171 5.22 14.50 1.45
CA SER A 171 3.92 15.18 1.30
C SER A 171 2.86 14.75 2.31
N LEU A 172 2.95 13.56 2.87
CA LEU A 172 2.13 13.11 4.00
C LEU A 172 3.00 12.70 5.17
N LYS A 173 2.72 13.27 6.35
CA LYS A 173 3.39 12.87 7.59
C LYS A 173 2.89 11.50 8.04
N LEU A 174 3.59 10.46 7.62
CA LEU A 174 3.30 9.08 7.97
C LEU A 174 4.14 8.60 9.17
N ARG A 175 3.67 7.53 9.82
CA ARG A 175 4.43 6.86 10.89
C ARG A 175 5.55 5.95 10.37
N VAL A 176 5.48 5.58 9.11
CA VAL A 176 6.48 4.81 8.37
C VAL A 176 7.00 5.72 7.27
N LYS A 177 8.31 5.73 7.04
CA LYS A 177 8.91 6.48 5.94
C LYS A 177 8.34 5.97 4.62
N MET A 178 7.83 6.88 3.80
CA MET A 178 7.52 6.58 2.41
C MET A 178 8.84 6.51 1.63
N GLN A 179 8.94 5.56 0.72
CA GLN A 179 10.08 5.42 -0.19
C GLN A 179 9.53 5.22 -1.59
N LEU A 180 10.07 5.98 -2.55
CA LEU A 180 9.81 5.81 -3.96
C LEU A 180 11.08 5.31 -4.64
N ASP A 181 10.94 4.24 -5.40
CA ASP A 181 11.98 3.78 -6.30
C ASP A 181 11.92 4.59 -7.60
N ILE A 182 13.09 4.88 -8.18
CA ILE A 182 13.21 5.56 -9.47
C ILE A 182 13.72 4.55 -10.48
N GLU A 183 12.95 4.33 -11.52
CA GLU A 183 13.37 3.58 -12.69
C GLU A 183 13.52 4.51 -13.89
N LYS A 184 14.50 4.28 -14.74
CA LYS A 184 14.84 5.12 -15.89
C LYS A 184 14.93 4.27 -17.15
N GLY A 185 14.29 4.73 -18.21
CA GLY A 185 14.33 4.12 -19.54
C GLY A 185 14.04 5.17 -20.61
N VAL A 186 14.25 4.85 -21.87
CA VAL A 186 13.92 5.75 -23.01
C VAL A 186 12.42 5.69 -23.35
N SER A 187 11.72 4.68 -22.84
CA SER A 187 10.29 4.52 -23.00
C SER A 187 9.67 3.85 -21.77
N TRP A 188 8.37 4.03 -21.56
CA TRP A 188 7.63 3.37 -20.48
C TRP A 188 7.72 1.83 -20.54
N GLY A 189 7.87 1.25 -21.72
CA GLY A 189 8.01 -0.20 -21.87
C GLY A 189 9.33 -0.77 -21.36
N GLU A 190 10.34 0.08 -21.14
CA GLU A 190 11.66 -0.30 -20.60
C GLU A 190 11.76 -0.13 -19.08
N VAL A 191 10.83 0.64 -18.50
CA VAL A 191 10.73 0.88 -17.06
C VAL A 191 9.79 -0.15 -16.48
N LYS A 192 10.31 -1.21 -15.81
CA LYS A 192 9.49 -2.23 -15.14
C LYS A 192 10.19 -2.76 -13.90
#